data_8632cbb8cb495e5452d3e0438cb9cefb
#
_entry.id   8632cbb8cb495e5452d3e0438cb9cefb
#
_cell.length_a   1.000
_cell.length_b   1.000
_cell.length_c   1.000
_cell.angle_alpha   90.00
_cell.angle_beta   90.00
_cell.angle_gamma   90.00
#
_symmetry.space_group_name_H-M   'P 1'
#
loop_
_entity.id
_entity.type
_entity.pdbx_description
1 polymer ?
#
loop_
_entity_poly.entity_id
_entity_poly.type
_entity_poly.pdbx_seq_one_letter_code
_entity_poly.pdbx_strand_id
1 'polypeptide(L)'
;MLIQYYGHSCFKITTKPAGRGREDVVVFFDPFDKSVGLRPPQGQADLVLVSHNHSDHNNVSALKGEPYVIDIPGEYSAKGVNVIGITSFHDNKEGTERGTNTIFVLESEDLRVCHLGDLGTDLSEKQLEKINGIDILMVPIGGRNYTIDGEKAVDIIKKIEPKMIIPMHYKIKGSTVEVDDEKKFCSEIGSCPKEKVSKINIKKKDLEEKEMAVVIMDIE
;
A
#
# COMPACT_ATOMS: atom_id res chain seq x y z
N MET A 1 10.57 -8.26 8.37
CA MET A 1 9.66 -7.11 8.09
C MET A 1 8.33 -7.34 8.82
N LEU A 2 7.79 -6.34 9.51
CA LEU A 2 6.49 -6.38 10.18
C LEU A 2 5.55 -5.38 9.48
N ILE A 3 4.35 -5.85 9.06
CA ILE A 3 3.34 -5.03 8.37
C ILE A 3 2.10 -4.98 9.25
N GLN A 4 1.57 -3.77 9.47
CA GLN A 4 0.35 -3.48 10.23
C GLN A 4 -0.54 -2.59 9.37
N TYR A 5 -1.86 -2.85 9.40
CA TYR A 5 -2.86 -2.11 8.62
C TYR A 5 -3.68 -1.21 9.54
N TYR A 6 -3.80 0.05 9.20
CA TYR A 6 -4.58 1.04 9.97
C TYR A 6 -5.94 1.34 9.35
N GLY A 7 -6.24 0.71 8.20
CA GLY A 7 -7.44 0.96 7.42
C GLY A 7 -7.19 1.91 6.24
N HIS A 8 -8.17 2.03 5.36
CA HIS A 8 -8.10 2.83 4.15
C HIS A 8 -6.93 2.38 3.26
N SER A 9 -5.96 3.25 3.00
CA SER A 9 -4.68 2.90 2.35
C SER A 9 -3.49 2.97 3.30
N CYS A 10 -3.73 3.08 4.63
CA CYS A 10 -2.66 3.32 5.58
C CYS A 10 -2.04 2.05 6.12
N PHE A 11 -0.75 1.91 5.89
CA PHE A 11 0.08 0.83 6.44
C PHE A 11 1.26 1.40 7.24
N LYS A 12 1.65 0.64 8.26
CA LYS A 12 2.92 0.81 8.95
C LYS A 12 3.79 -0.40 8.69
N ILE A 13 4.99 -0.15 8.19
CA ILE A 13 6.02 -1.17 8.02
C ILE A 13 7.17 -0.89 8.97
N THR A 14 7.51 -1.88 9.81
CA THR A 14 8.74 -1.87 10.58
C THR A 14 9.73 -2.83 9.96
N THR A 15 10.89 -2.34 9.57
CA THR A 15 11.90 -3.10 8.84
C THR A 15 13.29 -2.93 9.44
N LYS A 16 14.15 -3.92 9.21
CA LYS A 16 15.56 -3.95 9.67
C LYS A 16 16.50 -3.77 8.48
N PRO A 17 16.97 -2.56 8.20
CA PRO A 17 17.91 -2.36 7.11
C PRO A 17 19.20 -3.16 7.29
N ALA A 18 19.80 -3.61 6.20
CA ALA A 18 21.06 -4.34 6.23
C ALA A 18 22.19 -3.51 6.88
N GLY A 19 23.01 -4.16 7.69
CA GLY A 19 24.18 -3.56 8.37
C GLY A 19 24.16 -3.77 9.88
N ARG A 20 25.37 -3.93 10.47
CA ARG A 20 25.51 -4.13 11.92
C ARG A 20 25.15 -2.85 12.69
N GLY A 21 24.35 -3.00 13.75
CA GLY A 21 24.04 -1.92 14.70
C GLY A 21 23.03 -0.89 14.15
N ARG A 22 22.30 -1.17 13.06
CA ARG A 22 21.20 -0.33 12.60
C ARG A 22 19.94 -0.59 13.43
N GLU A 23 19.26 0.48 13.78
CA GLU A 23 17.95 0.44 14.42
C GLU A 23 16.86 0.04 13.40
N ASP A 24 15.74 -0.42 13.92
CA ASP A 24 14.55 -0.68 13.09
C ASP A 24 14.07 0.65 12.49
N VAL A 25 13.62 0.61 11.24
CA VAL A 25 13.08 1.77 10.52
C VAL A 25 11.56 1.61 10.42
N VAL A 26 10.84 2.66 10.81
CA VAL A 26 9.39 2.71 10.76
C VAL A 26 8.94 3.57 9.58
N VAL A 27 8.26 2.94 8.63
CA VAL A 27 7.71 3.58 7.43
C VAL A 27 6.19 3.57 7.51
N PHE A 28 5.56 4.72 7.35
CA PHE A 28 4.12 4.82 7.15
C PHE A 28 3.80 5.13 5.70
N PHE A 29 2.75 4.49 5.19
CA PHE A 29 2.13 4.81 3.91
C PHE A 29 0.79 5.47 4.18
N ASP A 30 0.50 6.55 3.47
CA ASP A 30 -0.78 7.24 3.39
C ASP A 30 -1.50 7.39 4.75
N PRO A 31 -0.93 8.11 5.72
CA PRO A 31 -1.61 8.39 6.98
C PRO A 31 -2.82 9.29 6.74
N PHE A 32 -3.98 8.89 7.27
CA PHE A 32 -5.25 9.57 7.05
C PHE A 32 -5.70 10.39 8.27
N ASP A 33 -6.61 11.31 8.06
CA ASP A 33 -7.25 12.10 9.10
C ASP A 33 -8.60 11.47 9.53
N LYS A 34 -9.27 12.09 10.51
CA LYS A 34 -10.53 11.59 11.07
C LYS A 34 -11.71 11.59 10.08
N SER A 35 -11.60 12.23 8.91
CA SER A 35 -12.66 12.27 7.89
C SER A 35 -12.97 10.89 7.33
N VAL A 36 -12.00 9.97 7.37
CA VAL A 36 -12.17 8.55 6.98
C VAL A 36 -13.15 7.81 7.90
N GLY A 37 -13.47 8.37 9.09
CA GLY A 37 -14.34 7.74 10.08
C GLY A 37 -13.64 6.74 10.99
N LEU A 38 -12.36 6.46 10.74
CA LEU A 38 -11.52 5.61 11.54
C LEU A 38 -10.62 6.44 12.48
N ARG A 39 -10.01 5.76 13.45
CA ARG A 39 -9.00 6.40 14.30
C ARG A 39 -7.75 6.66 13.46
N PRO A 40 -7.29 7.92 13.32
CA PRO A 40 -6.07 8.23 12.60
C PRO A 40 -4.86 7.46 13.15
N PRO A 41 -3.92 7.05 12.29
CA PRO A 41 -2.71 6.36 12.72
C PRO A 41 -1.89 7.25 13.66
N GLN A 42 -1.24 6.66 14.64
CA GLN A 42 -0.38 7.34 15.58
C GLN A 42 0.89 6.52 15.80
N GLY A 43 1.97 7.18 16.17
CA GLY A 43 3.22 6.53 16.51
C GLY A 43 4.43 7.24 15.94
N GLN A 44 5.60 6.75 16.31
CA GLN A 44 6.87 7.23 15.79
C GLN A 44 7.02 6.79 14.32
N ALA A 45 7.45 7.70 13.46
CA ALA A 45 7.77 7.43 12.07
C ALA A 45 9.19 7.93 11.75
N ASP A 46 9.89 7.19 10.92
CA ASP A 46 11.16 7.56 10.31
C ASP A 46 10.99 8.06 8.88
N LEU A 47 10.10 7.40 8.14
CA LEU A 47 9.71 7.79 6.80
C LEU A 47 8.19 7.81 6.69
N VAL A 48 7.67 8.71 5.85
CA VAL A 48 6.26 8.74 5.46
C VAL A 48 6.19 8.84 3.95
N LEU A 49 5.49 7.90 3.33
CA LEU A 49 5.27 7.85 1.89
C LEU A 49 3.82 8.27 1.63
N VAL A 50 3.65 9.36 0.90
CA VAL A 50 2.33 9.95 0.60
C VAL A 50 2.07 9.81 -0.89
N SER A 51 1.09 8.98 -1.24
CA SER A 51 0.79 8.70 -2.66
C SER A 51 0.23 9.91 -3.40
N HIS A 52 -0.55 10.75 -2.71
CA HIS A 52 -1.13 11.97 -3.25
C HIS A 52 -1.65 12.90 -2.14
N ASN A 53 -1.95 14.15 -2.49
CA ASN A 53 -2.24 15.19 -1.52
C ASN A 53 -3.75 15.33 -1.22
N HIS A 54 -4.42 14.23 -0.84
CA HIS A 54 -5.75 14.28 -0.23
C HIS A 54 -5.66 14.09 1.28
N SER A 55 -6.58 14.67 2.06
CA SER A 55 -6.54 14.66 3.54
C SER A 55 -6.65 13.26 4.15
N ASP A 56 -7.21 12.34 3.43
CA ASP A 56 -7.32 10.92 3.76
C ASP A 56 -6.07 10.09 3.42
N HIS A 57 -4.97 10.76 2.93
CA HIS A 57 -3.69 10.11 2.61
C HIS A 57 -2.45 10.88 3.10
N ASN A 58 -2.57 12.17 3.47
CA ASN A 58 -1.42 13.03 3.77
C ASN A 58 -1.37 13.58 5.20
N ASN A 59 -2.03 12.96 6.15
CA ASN A 59 -2.06 13.44 7.54
C ASN A 59 -0.77 13.11 8.31
N VAL A 60 0.35 13.58 7.80
CA VAL A 60 1.68 13.37 8.40
C VAL A 60 1.74 13.89 9.83
N SER A 61 1.01 14.98 10.13
CA SER A 61 0.98 15.61 11.45
C SER A 61 0.40 14.74 12.57
N ALA A 62 -0.31 13.65 12.24
CA ALA A 62 -0.79 12.67 13.22
C ALA A 62 0.35 11.79 13.79
N LEU A 63 1.48 11.74 13.09
CA LEU A 63 2.62 10.91 13.45
C LEU A 63 3.62 11.69 14.31
N LYS A 64 4.41 10.98 15.09
CA LYS A 64 5.45 11.54 15.97
C LYS A 64 6.83 11.40 15.35
N GLY A 65 7.76 12.23 15.82
CA GLY A 65 9.12 12.32 15.31
C GLY A 65 9.24 13.38 14.22
N GLU A 66 10.34 13.36 13.53
CA GLU A 66 10.61 14.21 12.36
C GLU A 66 10.83 13.30 11.14
N PRO A 67 9.76 12.67 10.61
CA PRO A 67 9.92 11.72 9.52
C PRO A 67 10.40 12.42 8.25
N TYR A 68 11.21 11.72 7.48
CA TYR A 68 11.48 12.13 6.11
C TYR A 68 10.26 11.81 5.24
N VAL A 69 9.62 12.84 4.69
CA VAL A 69 8.41 12.71 3.88
C VAL A 69 8.79 12.58 2.41
N ILE A 70 8.24 11.57 1.74
CA ILE A 70 8.35 11.35 0.30
C ILE A 70 6.94 11.41 -0.29
N ASP A 71 6.64 12.48 -1.01
CA ASP A 71 5.33 12.79 -1.59
C ASP A 71 5.39 13.08 -3.10
N ILE A 72 6.56 12.85 -3.71
CA ILE A 72 6.77 13.01 -5.15
C ILE A 72 7.43 11.74 -5.74
N PRO A 73 7.21 11.45 -7.03
CA PRO A 73 7.90 10.35 -7.72
C PRO A 73 9.41 10.58 -7.77
N GLY A 74 10.18 9.49 -7.69
CA GLY A 74 11.65 9.54 -7.71
C GLY A 74 12.28 8.29 -7.11
N GLU A 75 13.59 8.28 -7.01
CA GLU A 75 14.36 7.22 -6.36
C GLU A 75 15.04 7.79 -5.11
N TYR A 76 14.82 7.13 -3.98
CA TYR A 76 15.28 7.59 -2.68
C TYR A 76 16.00 6.48 -1.95
N SER A 77 17.04 6.86 -1.21
CA SER A 77 17.71 5.97 -0.26
C SER A 77 17.82 6.70 1.07
N ALA A 78 17.07 6.27 2.06
CA ALA A 78 17.01 6.90 3.36
C ALA A 78 17.01 5.87 4.49
N LYS A 79 17.79 6.13 5.55
CA LYS A 79 17.91 5.25 6.74
C LYS A 79 18.21 3.78 6.40
N GLY A 80 18.75 3.51 5.21
CA GLY A 80 19.13 2.16 4.75
C GLY A 80 18.00 1.36 4.12
N VAL A 81 16.89 1.99 3.79
CA VAL A 81 15.86 1.47 2.91
C VAL A 81 15.86 2.23 1.58
N ASN A 82 15.46 1.56 0.50
CA ASN A 82 15.29 2.19 -0.80
C ASN A 82 13.80 2.33 -1.10
N VAL A 83 13.44 3.44 -1.74
CA VAL A 83 12.07 3.73 -2.15
C VAL A 83 12.08 4.21 -3.59
N ILE A 84 11.21 3.62 -4.42
CA ILE A 84 10.98 4.05 -5.79
C ILE A 84 9.55 4.58 -5.87
N GLY A 85 9.40 5.87 -6.19
CA GLY A 85 8.11 6.50 -6.48
C GLY A 85 7.88 6.55 -7.99
N ILE A 86 6.74 6.04 -8.44
CA ILE A 86 6.37 5.92 -9.85
C ILE A 86 5.09 6.73 -10.07
N THR A 87 5.13 7.70 -11.01
CA THR A 87 3.94 8.48 -11.37
C THR A 87 2.83 7.58 -11.91
N SER A 88 1.62 7.77 -11.41
CA SER A 88 0.38 7.20 -11.93
C SER A 88 -0.76 8.21 -11.75
N PHE A 89 -2.00 7.80 -12.01
CA PHE A 89 -3.15 8.69 -11.92
C PHE A 89 -4.22 8.13 -10.99
N HIS A 90 -4.90 9.04 -10.30
CA HIS A 90 -6.01 8.75 -9.40
C HIS A 90 -7.36 8.61 -10.15
N ASP A 91 -7.35 8.72 -11.47
CA ASP A 91 -8.49 8.54 -12.36
C ASP A 91 -8.06 7.95 -13.70
N ASN A 92 -9.04 7.57 -14.53
CA ASN A 92 -8.81 7.03 -15.87
C ASN A 92 -8.76 8.09 -16.97
N LYS A 93 -8.54 9.36 -16.58
CA LYS A 93 -8.47 10.54 -17.46
C LYS A 93 -7.16 11.30 -17.30
N GLU A 94 -6.07 10.59 -17.06
CA GLU A 94 -4.73 11.15 -16.89
C GLU A 94 -4.63 12.21 -15.76
N GLY A 95 -5.39 12.01 -14.68
CA GLY A 95 -5.37 12.88 -13.51
C GLY A 95 -6.17 14.18 -13.65
N THR A 96 -6.97 14.34 -14.70
CA THR A 96 -7.73 15.60 -14.92
C THR A 96 -8.88 15.78 -13.92
N GLU A 97 -9.36 14.71 -13.29
CA GLU A 97 -10.47 14.77 -12.33
C GLU A 97 -10.01 14.69 -10.88
N ARG A 98 -9.03 13.82 -10.57
CA ARG A 98 -8.58 13.54 -9.19
C ARG A 98 -7.10 13.76 -8.96
N GLY A 99 -6.36 14.13 -10.01
CA GLY A 99 -4.94 14.39 -9.93
C GLY A 99 -4.06 13.16 -10.13
N THR A 100 -2.79 13.36 -9.82
CA THR A 100 -1.77 12.33 -9.87
C THR A 100 -1.79 11.45 -8.64
N ASN A 101 -1.30 10.23 -8.79
CA ASN A 101 -1.02 9.28 -7.73
C ASN A 101 0.41 8.76 -7.87
N THR A 102 1.08 8.50 -6.79
CA THR A 102 2.41 7.89 -6.77
C THR A 102 2.31 6.45 -6.28
N ILE A 103 2.75 5.52 -7.12
CA ILE A 103 2.97 4.13 -6.70
C ILE A 103 4.33 4.07 -6.01
N PHE A 104 4.40 3.49 -4.83
CA PHE A 104 5.65 3.31 -4.11
C PHE A 104 6.09 1.86 -4.08
N VAL A 105 7.38 1.63 -4.33
CA VAL A 105 8.06 0.36 -4.07
C VAL A 105 9.07 0.59 -2.97
N LEU A 106 8.87 -0.07 -1.83
CA LEU A 106 9.81 -0.09 -0.70
C LEU A 106 10.67 -1.35 -0.78
N GLU A 107 11.99 -1.18 -0.75
CA GLU A 107 12.95 -2.27 -0.77
C GLU A 107 13.75 -2.33 0.54
N SER A 108 13.61 -3.43 1.28
CA SER A 108 14.33 -3.69 2.53
C SER A 108 14.25 -5.18 2.89
N GLU A 109 15.23 -5.72 3.58
CA GLU A 109 15.29 -7.14 4.02
C GLU A 109 15.14 -8.14 2.85
N ASP A 110 15.69 -7.80 1.67
CA ASP A 110 15.53 -8.56 0.41
C ASP A 110 14.08 -8.68 -0.09
N LEU A 111 13.16 -7.91 0.49
CA LEU A 111 11.75 -7.83 0.11
C LEU A 111 11.47 -6.56 -0.70
N ARG A 112 10.60 -6.71 -1.70
CA ARG A 112 10.03 -5.62 -2.49
C ARG A 112 8.54 -5.50 -2.21
N VAL A 113 8.12 -4.42 -1.56
CA VAL A 113 6.72 -4.14 -1.21
C VAL A 113 6.23 -3.00 -2.08
N CYS A 114 5.17 -3.26 -2.85
CA CYS A 114 4.54 -2.25 -3.70
C CYS A 114 3.22 -1.79 -3.10
N HIS A 115 3.06 -0.47 -2.98
CA HIS A 115 1.82 0.19 -2.57
C HIS A 115 1.29 1.00 -3.74
N LEU A 116 0.11 0.65 -4.25
CA LEU A 116 -0.43 1.28 -5.47
C LEU A 116 -1.11 2.64 -5.21
N GLY A 117 -1.19 3.08 -3.93
CA GLY A 117 -1.94 4.29 -3.58
C GLY A 117 -3.41 4.19 -4.03
N ASP A 118 -3.97 5.30 -4.45
CA ASP A 118 -5.32 5.35 -5.02
C ASP A 118 -5.28 5.25 -6.55
N LEU A 119 -4.65 4.19 -7.04
CA LEU A 119 -4.58 3.93 -8.47
C LEU A 119 -5.98 3.91 -9.09
N GLY A 120 -6.23 4.80 -10.07
CA GLY A 120 -7.52 4.93 -10.76
C GLY A 120 -7.49 4.49 -12.23
N THR A 121 -6.38 3.95 -12.72
CA THR A 121 -6.16 3.62 -14.13
C THR A 121 -5.41 2.30 -14.30
N ASP A 122 -5.26 1.84 -15.54
CA ASP A 122 -4.35 0.74 -15.89
C ASP A 122 -2.89 1.13 -15.68
N LEU A 123 -2.05 0.11 -15.55
CA LEU A 123 -0.60 0.27 -15.53
C LEU A 123 -0.03 0.16 -16.96
N SER A 124 0.80 1.12 -17.34
CA SER A 124 1.58 1.06 -18.58
C SER A 124 2.71 0.03 -18.49
N GLU A 125 3.22 -0.41 -19.63
CA GLU A 125 4.38 -1.32 -19.69
C GLU A 125 5.59 -0.78 -18.91
N LYS A 126 5.88 0.52 -19.03
CA LYS A 126 6.98 1.18 -18.29
C LYS A 126 6.79 1.16 -16.76
N GLN A 127 5.55 1.25 -16.29
CA GLN A 127 5.26 1.12 -14.86
C GLN A 127 5.39 -0.35 -14.43
N LEU A 128 4.88 -1.30 -15.21
CA LEU A 128 5.03 -2.73 -14.95
C LEU A 128 6.51 -3.17 -14.90
N GLU A 129 7.36 -2.66 -15.79
CA GLU A 129 8.81 -2.92 -15.76
C GLU A 129 9.44 -2.46 -14.43
N LYS A 130 9.04 -1.29 -13.91
CA LYS A 130 9.58 -0.76 -12.63
C LYS A 130 9.10 -1.54 -11.41
N ILE A 131 7.90 -2.10 -11.47
CA ILE A 131 7.32 -2.91 -10.38
C ILE A 131 7.51 -4.43 -10.61
N ASN A 132 8.35 -4.82 -11.55
CA ASN A 132 8.66 -6.24 -11.75
C ASN A 132 9.31 -6.88 -10.52
N GLY A 133 8.98 -8.14 -10.24
CA GLY A 133 9.53 -8.90 -9.11
C GLY A 133 9.06 -8.42 -7.73
N ILE A 134 7.86 -7.89 -7.64
CA ILE A 134 7.23 -7.52 -6.36
C ILE A 134 6.90 -8.77 -5.55
N ASP A 135 7.31 -8.76 -4.29
CA ASP A 135 6.98 -9.82 -3.33
C ASP A 135 5.60 -9.62 -2.70
N ILE A 136 5.30 -8.38 -2.29
CA ILE A 136 4.07 -8.03 -1.59
C ILE A 136 3.42 -6.85 -2.31
N LEU A 137 2.17 -7.02 -2.71
CA LEU A 137 1.38 -5.98 -3.38
C LEU A 137 0.24 -5.52 -2.48
N MET A 138 0.21 -4.23 -2.16
CA MET A 138 -0.91 -3.54 -1.53
C MET A 138 -1.74 -2.88 -2.62
N VAL A 139 -2.97 -3.37 -2.84
CA VAL A 139 -3.79 -3.01 -4.00
C VAL A 139 -5.15 -2.47 -3.58
N PRO A 140 -5.57 -1.27 -4.07
CA PRO A 140 -6.91 -0.76 -3.80
C PRO A 140 -7.96 -1.57 -4.56
N ILE A 141 -9.12 -1.80 -3.93
CA ILE A 141 -10.20 -2.61 -4.49
C ILE A 141 -11.59 -1.95 -4.36
N GLY A 142 -11.66 -0.74 -3.82
CA GLY A 142 -12.91 -0.11 -3.42
C GLY A 142 -13.75 0.47 -4.55
N GLY A 143 -13.16 0.76 -5.70
CA GLY A 143 -13.88 1.25 -6.88
C GLY A 143 -14.62 2.58 -6.67
N ARG A 144 -15.83 2.69 -7.21
CA ARG A 144 -16.75 3.83 -7.11
C ARG A 144 -16.16 5.18 -7.50
N ASN A 145 -15.32 5.18 -8.52
CA ASN A 145 -14.57 6.35 -9.00
C ASN A 145 -13.55 6.94 -8.00
N TYR A 146 -13.25 6.24 -6.89
CA TYR A 146 -12.14 6.59 -6.02
C TYR A 146 -10.86 5.88 -6.45
N THR A 147 -10.96 4.60 -6.76
CA THR A 147 -9.82 3.76 -7.16
C THR A 147 -10.26 2.79 -8.24
N ILE A 148 -9.34 1.93 -8.70
CA ILE A 148 -9.73 0.72 -9.43
C ILE A 148 -10.65 -0.14 -8.56
N ASP A 149 -11.55 -0.88 -9.19
CA ASP A 149 -12.43 -1.83 -8.50
C ASP A 149 -11.79 -3.23 -8.37
N GLY A 150 -12.52 -4.16 -7.73
CA GLY A 150 -12.02 -5.50 -7.48
C GLY A 150 -11.69 -6.30 -8.76
N GLU A 151 -12.45 -6.14 -9.84
CA GLU A 151 -12.20 -6.79 -11.12
C GLU A 151 -10.90 -6.29 -11.76
N LYS A 152 -10.73 -4.96 -11.83
CA LYS A 152 -9.54 -4.33 -12.35
C LYS A 152 -8.30 -4.63 -11.49
N ALA A 153 -8.46 -4.70 -10.17
CA ALA A 153 -7.39 -5.10 -9.28
C ALA A 153 -6.88 -6.52 -9.61
N VAL A 154 -7.77 -7.47 -9.89
CA VAL A 154 -7.40 -8.84 -10.30
C VAL A 154 -6.63 -8.85 -11.62
N ASP A 155 -7.03 -8.03 -12.59
CA ASP A 155 -6.28 -7.89 -13.86
C ASP A 155 -4.85 -7.38 -13.65
N ILE A 156 -4.69 -6.40 -12.76
CA ILE A 156 -3.37 -5.85 -12.40
C ILE A 156 -2.53 -6.88 -11.63
N ILE A 157 -3.13 -7.59 -10.69
CA ILE A 157 -2.47 -8.66 -9.94
C ILE A 157 -1.90 -9.73 -10.88
N LYS A 158 -2.68 -10.15 -11.89
CA LYS A 158 -2.24 -11.14 -12.90
C LYS A 158 -1.07 -10.64 -13.75
N LYS A 159 -0.91 -9.32 -13.94
CA LYS A 159 0.23 -8.74 -14.67
C LYS A 159 1.48 -8.62 -13.80
N ILE A 160 1.32 -8.39 -12.50
CA ILE A 160 2.44 -8.21 -11.56
C ILE A 160 2.93 -9.56 -11.00
N GLU A 161 2.03 -10.53 -10.82
CA GLU A 161 2.28 -11.85 -10.24
C GLU A 161 3.02 -11.79 -8.88
N PRO A 162 2.51 -11.01 -7.90
CA PRO A 162 3.17 -10.90 -6.60
C PRO A 162 3.04 -12.21 -5.81
N LYS A 163 3.96 -12.44 -4.86
CA LYS A 163 3.87 -13.61 -3.97
C LYS A 163 2.75 -13.49 -2.94
N MET A 164 2.49 -12.26 -2.49
CA MET A 164 1.43 -11.95 -1.51
C MET A 164 0.64 -10.71 -1.96
N ILE A 165 -0.66 -10.76 -1.76
CA ILE A 165 -1.61 -9.70 -2.10
C ILE A 165 -2.30 -9.23 -0.82
N ILE A 166 -2.28 -7.93 -0.56
CA ILE A 166 -2.98 -7.30 0.56
C ILE A 166 -3.95 -6.27 -0.04
N PRO A 167 -5.26 -6.55 -0.09
CA PRO A 167 -6.23 -5.57 -0.55
C PRO A 167 -6.37 -4.43 0.46
N MET A 168 -6.59 -3.22 -0.06
CA MET A 168 -6.76 -2.00 0.71
C MET A 168 -7.83 -1.11 0.09
N HIS A 169 -8.11 0.04 0.70
CA HIS A 169 -9.07 1.04 0.24
C HIS A 169 -10.46 0.44 -0.10
N TYR A 170 -10.99 -0.38 0.79
CA TYR A 170 -12.31 -0.99 0.68
C TYR A 170 -13.13 -0.71 1.93
N LYS A 171 -14.46 -0.93 1.85
CA LYS A 171 -15.38 -0.66 2.96
C LYS A 171 -15.08 -1.55 4.15
N ILE A 172 -14.69 -0.93 5.25
CA ILE A 172 -14.50 -1.59 6.54
C ILE A 172 -15.43 -0.96 7.59
N LYS A 173 -15.70 -1.69 8.65
CA LYS A 173 -16.61 -1.23 9.71
C LYS A 173 -16.04 0.05 10.35
N GLY A 174 -16.88 1.07 10.44
CA GLY A 174 -16.52 2.38 11.00
C GLY A 174 -16.07 3.41 9.96
N SER A 175 -15.65 2.99 8.76
CA SER A 175 -15.27 3.92 7.70
C SER A 175 -16.50 4.66 7.14
N THR A 176 -16.35 5.97 6.92
CA THR A 176 -17.33 6.84 6.27
C THR A 176 -17.18 6.85 4.75
N VAL A 177 -16.06 6.36 4.23
CA VAL A 177 -15.76 6.36 2.79
C VAL A 177 -16.73 5.43 2.05
N GLU A 178 -17.34 5.92 0.98
CA GLU A 178 -18.34 5.21 0.18
C GLU A 178 -17.69 4.39 -0.94
N VAL A 179 -17.14 3.23 -0.58
CA VAL A 179 -16.45 2.28 -1.47
C VAL A 179 -17.04 0.88 -1.33
N ASP A 180 -16.74 -0.01 -2.27
CA ASP A 180 -17.17 -1.40 -2.22
C ASP A 180 -16.41 -2.18 -1.14
N ASP A 181 -17.03 -3.25 -0.62
CA ASP A 181 -16.39 -4.17 0.32
C ASP A 181 -15.50 -5.20 -0.41
N GLU A 182 -14.80 -6.05 0.36
CA GLU A 182 -13.89 -7.06 -0.18
C GLU A 182 -14.55 -8.20 -0.96
N LYS A 183 -15.90 -8.34 -0.90
CA LYS A 183 -16.59 -9.53 -1.45
C LYS A 183 -16.47 -9.63 -2.96
N LYS A 184 -16.62 -8.49 -3.69
CA LYS A 184 -16.50 -8.49 -5.14
C LYS A 184 -15.08 -8.92 -5.54
N PHE A 185 -14.07 -8.34 -4.95
CA PHE A 185 -12.66 -8.73 -5.17
C PHE A 185 -12.42 -10.21 -4.87
N CYS A 186 -12.93 -10.71 -3.73
CA CYS A 186 -12.78 -12.11 -3.36
C CYS A 186 -13.47 -13.08 -4.32
N SER A 187 -14.59 -12.68 -4.91
CA SER A 187 -15.27 -13.45 -5.96
C SER A 187 -14.45 -13.50 -7.24
N GLU A 188 -13.86 -12.37 -7.66
CA GLU A 188 -13.10 -12.25 -8.90
C GLU A 188 -11.74 -12.95 -8.83
N ILE A 189 -11.03 -12.87 -7.69
CA ILE A 189 -9.75 -13.56 -7.50
C ILE A 189 -9.92 -15.07 -7.24
N GLY A 190 -11.14 -15.51 -7.00
CA GLY A 190 -11.52 -16.91 -6.83
C GLY A 190 -11.42 -17.44 -5.40
N SER A 191 -10.64 -16.84 -4.52
CA SER A 191 -10.50 -17.28 -3.12
C SER A 191 -9.92 -16.18 -2.24
N CYS A 192 -10.59 -15.89 -1.11
CA CYS A 192 -10.01 -15.10 -0.02
C CYS A 192 -10.00 -15.93 1.28
N PRO A 193 -9.03 -15.67 2.18
CA PRO A 193 -9.04 -16.30 3.49
C PRO A 193 -10.27 -15.89 4.29
N LYS A 194 -10.83 -16.82 5.08
CA LYS A 194 -11.96 -16.52 5.96
C LYS A 194 -11.54 -15.72 7.20
N GLU A 195 -10.31 -15.92 7.63
CA GLU A 195 -9.74 -15.26 8.81
C GLU A 195 -8.90 -14.07 8.39
N LYS A 196 -9.10 -12.96 9.07
CA LYS A 196 -8.27 -11.76 8.94
C LYS A 196 -7.10 -11.83 9.91
N VAL A 197 -5.99 -11.18 9.56
CA VAL A 197 -4.80 -11.13 10.42
C VAL A 197 -4.57 -9.69 10.89
N SER A 198 -4.22 -9.50 12.16
CA SER A 198 -3.95 -8.16 12.70
C SER A 198 -2.58 -7.61 12.27
N LYS A 199 -1.61 -8.49 12.02
CA LYS A 199 -0.26 -8.14 11.58
C LYS A 199 0.38 -9.27 10.79
N ILE A 200 1.33 -8.91 9.91
CA ILE A 200 2.14 -9.86 9.12
C ILE A 200 3.59 -9.68 9.54
N ASN A 201 4.20 -10.74 10.05
CA ASN A 201 5.66 -10.78 10.27
C ASN A 201 6.25 -11.73 9.22
N ILE A 202 7.03 -11.20 8.28
CA ILE A 202 7.44 -11.93 7.06
C ILE A 202 8.92 -11.74 6.76
N LYS A 203 9.53 -12.80 6.26
CA LYS A 203 10.87 -12.83 5.71
C LYS A 203 10.82 -13.34 4.26
N LYS A 204 11.82 -13.05 3.46
CA LYS A 204 11.90 -13.48 2.05
C LYS A 204 11.61 -14.97 1.86
N LYS A 205 12.22 -15.83 2.67
CA LYS A 205 12.04 -17.29 2.63
C LYS A 205 10.59 -17.75 2.85
N ASP A 206 9.78 -16.96 3.57
CA ASP A 206 8.39 -17.32 3.86
C ASP A 206 7.47 -17.10 2.65
N LEU A 207 8.02 -16.49 1.58
CA LEU A 207 7.33 -16.22 0.32
C LEU A 207 7.76 -17.13 -0.83
N GLU A 208 8.83 -17.93 -0.66
CA GLU A 208 9.39 -18.76 -1.75
C GLU A 208 8.37 -19.77 -2.32
N GLU A 209 7.53 -20.34 -1.46
CA GLU A 209 6.50 -21.31 -1.83
C GLU A 209 5.11 -20.69 -2.07
N LYS A 210 5.00 -19.34 -2.00
CA LYS A 210 3.72 -18.65 -2.20
C LYS A 210 3.56 -18.21 -3.64
N GLU A 211 2.35 -18.39 -4.14
CA GLU A 211 1.92 -17.87 -5.44
C GLU A 211 0.62 -17.09 -5.24
N MET A 212 0.70 -15.77 -5.40
CA MET A 212 -0.44 -14.83 -5.31
C MET A 212 -1.34 -15.06 -4.07
N ALA A 213 -0.72 -15.31 -2.90
CA ALA A 213 -1.47 -15.58 -1.68
C ALA A 213 -2.19 -14.32 -1.18
N VAL A 214 -3.52 -14.35 -1.13
CA VAL A 214 -4.32 -13.24 -0.60
C VAL A 214 -4.29 -13.25 0.93
N VAL A 215 -4.04 -12.09 1.52
CA VAL A 215 -4.10 -11.87 2.97
C VAL A 215 -5.00 -10.68 3.26
N ILE A 216 -6.10 -10.91 3.96
CA ILE A 216 -6.99 -9.85 4.43
C ILE A 216 -6.56 -9.44 5.84
N MET A 217 -6.37 -8.15 6.06
CA MET A 217 -5.92 -7.63 7.35
C MET A 217 -7.06 -6.97 8.13
N ASP A 218 -7.05 -7.15 9.46
CA ASP A 218 -7.82 -6.32 10.38
C ASP A 218 -7.07 -5.02 10.66
N ILE A 219 -7.81 -3.98 11.02
CA ILE A 219 -7.23 -2.70 11.42
C ILE A 219 -6.63 -2.80 12.82
N GLU A 220 -5.53 -2.06 13.03
CA GLU A 220 -4.80 -1.97 14.31
C GLU A 220 -5.52 -1.10 15.35
#